data_ae876d6325a2415865b1b3a6e3000c58
#
_entry.id   ae876d6325a2415865b1b3a6e3000c58
#
_cell.length_a   1.000
_cell.length_b   1.000
_cell.length_c   1.000
_cell.angle_alpha   90.00
_cell.angle_beta   90.00
_cell.angle_gamma   90.00
#
_symmetry.space_group_name_H-M   'P 1'
#
loop_
_entity.id
_entity.type
_entity.pdbx_description
1 polymer ?
#
loop_
_entity_poly.entity_id
_entity_poly.type
_entity_poly.pdbx_seq_one_letter_code
_entity_poly.pdbx_strand_id
1 'polypeptide(L)'
;MLFVFAEADRYGFWMKDMLFSIDMFWLDDKGQVVHLEEDVSPETYPDVFYPMVPARFVLETNAGFALEHSITIGTPLVLKNSPTVSK
;
A
#
# COMPACT_ATOMS: atom_id res chain seq x y z
N MET A 1 1.13 6.31 5.31
CA MET A 1 0.80 7.40 4.36
C MET A 1 -0.14 6.87 3.29
N LEU A 2 -1.14 7.64 2.94
CA LEU A 2 -2.11 7.27 1.91
C LEU A 2 -1.82 8.03 0.62
N PHE A 3 -1.67 7.28 -0.48
CA PHE A 3 -1.52 7.83 -1.82
C PHE A 3 -2.84 7.65 -2.57
N VAL A 4 -3.32 8.71 -3.19
CA VAL A 4 -4.59 8.72 -3.93
C VAL A 4 -4.31 9.03 -5.39
N PHE A 5 -4.85 8.20 -6.30
CA PHE A 5 -4.67 8.36 -7.74
C PHE A 5 -6.01 8.67 -8.40
N ALA A 6 -5.97 9.52 -9.43
CA ALA A 6 -7.19 9.89 -10.16
C ALA A 6 -7.77 8.71 -10.94
N GLU A 7 -6.91 7.82 -11.41
CA GLU A 7 -7.31 6.66 -12.19
C GLU A 7 -6.68 5.39 -11.62
N ALA A 8 -7.37 4.26 -11.77
CA ALA A 8 -6.83 2.98 -11.38
C ALA A 8 -5.71 2.55 -12.33
N ASP A 9 -4.61 2.08 -11.79
CA ASP A 9 -3.49 1.53 -12.55
C ASP A 9 -2.63 0.66 -11.62
N ARG A 10 -1.65 -0.01 -12.19
CA ARG A 10 -0.71 -0.84 -11.44
C ARG A 10 0.50 0.00 -11.02
N TYR A 11 0.29 0.93 -10.10
CA TYR A 11 1.34 1.81 -9.61
C TYR A 11 2.37 1.05 -8.81
N GLY A 12 3.64 1.19 -9.19
CA GLY A 12 4.76 0.56 -8.51
C GLY A 12 5.28 1.41 -7.35
N PHE A 13 5.69 0.74 -6.27
CA PHE A 13 6.27 1.40 -5.11
C PHE A 13 7.58 0.74 -4.74
N TRP A 14 8.54 1.52 -4.28
CA TRP A 14 9.84 1.04 -3.86
C TRP A 14 10.27 1.70 -2.55
N MET A 15 11.34 1.17 -1.97
CA MET A 15 11.80 1.55 -0.63
C MET A 15 12.90 2.62 -0.65
N LYS A 16 12.96 3.45 -1.69
CA LYS A 16 13.96 4.52 -1.78
C LYS A 16 13.82 5.45 -0.58
N ASP A 17 14.96 5.72 0.08
CA ASP A 17 15.04 6.62 1.23
C ASP A 17 14.21 6.19 2.44
N MET A 18 13.80 4.94 2.51
CA MET A 18 13.10 4.42 3.68
C MET A 18 14.11 3.95 4.71
N LEU A 19 13.80 4.20 5.99
CA LEU A 19 14.68 3.89 7.12
C LEU A 19 14.20 2.69 7.94
N PHE A 20 12.99 2.19 7.69
CA PHE A 20 12.42 1.06 8.43
C PHE A 20 11.48 0.28 7.52
N SER A 21 11.17 -0.95 7.94
CA SER A 21 10.24 -1.80 7.18
C SER A 21 8.82 -1.29 7.28
N ILE A 22 8.04 -1.52 6.22
CA ILE A 22 6.64 -1.11 6.14
C ILE A 22 5.78 -2.21 5.55
N ASP A 23 4.46 -2.09 5.76
CA ASP A 23 3.46 -2.83 5.00
C ASP A 23 2.90 -1.90 3.92
N MET A 24 2.66 -2.43 2.73
CA MET A 24 2.06 -1.71 1.60
C MET A 24 0.75 -2.37 1.21
N PHE A 25 -0.31 -1.58 1.07
CA PHE A 25 -1.63 -2.06 0.65
C PHE A 25 -2.09 -1.32 -0.58
N TRP A 26 -2.45 -2.06 -1.63
CA TRP A 26 -3.10 -1.49 -2.82
C TRP A 26 -4.59 -1.75 -2.70
N LEU A 27 -5.40 -0.70 -2.89
CA LEU A 27 -6.84 -0.77 -2.71
C LEU A 27 -7.56 -0.31 -3.97
N ASP A 28 -8.71 -0.94 -4.25
CA ASP A 28 -9.55 -0.54 -5.37
C ASP A 28 -10.35 0.74 -5.02
N ASP A 29 -11.22 1.17 -5.92
CA ASP A 29 -12.03 2.37 -5.75
C ASP A 29 -13.08 2.25 -4.64
N LYS A 30 -13.31 1.04 -4.16
CA LYS A 30 -14.24 0.77 -3.04
C LYS A 30 -13.50 0.64 -1.71
N GLY A 31 -12.18 0.75 -1.71
CA GLY A 31 -11.37 0.62 -0.51
C GLY A 31 -11.08 -0.80 -0.10
N GLN A 32 -11.28 -1.77 -1.00
CA GLN A 32 -10.91 -3.16 -0.72
C GLN A 32 -9.47 -3.44 -1.11
N VAL A 33 -8.76 -4.18 -0.27
CA VAL A 33 -7.37 -4.56 -0.54
C VAL A 33 -7.32 -5.53 -1.70
N VAL A 34 -6.61 -5.15 -2.76
CA VAL A 34 -6.43 -5.99 -3.95
C VAL A 34 -5.04 -6.60 -4.02
N HIS A 35 -4.08 -6.05 -3.29
CA HIS A 35 -2.73 -6.59 -3.18
C HIS A 35 -2.07 -6.03 -1.93
N LEU A 36 -1.20 -6.80 -1.31
CA LEU A 36 -0.41 -6.31 -0.19
C LEU A 36 0.97 -6.95 -0.18
N GLU A 37 1.94 -6.18 0.33
CA GLU A 37 3.29 -6.64 0.61
C GLU A 37 3.57 -6.33 2.08
N GLU A 38 3.93 -7.34 2.85
CA GLU A 38 4.15 -7.19 4.29
C GLU A 38 5.63 -7.17 4.62
N ASP A 39 5.98 -6.40 5.65
CA ASP A 39 7.32 -6.35 6.20
C ASP A 39 8.39 -6.11 5.14
N VAL A 40 8.14 -5.10 4.28
CA VAL A 40 9.07 -4.76 3.20
C VAL A 40 10.24 -4.00 3.78
N SER A 41 11.43 -4.60 3.68
CA SER A 41 12.66 -4.02 4.22
C SER A 41 13.21 -2.92 3.32
N PRO A 42 13.84 -1.87 3.89
CA PRO A 42 14.60 -0.89 3.10
C PRO A 42 15.67 -1.52 2.21
N GLU A 43 16.18 -2.69 2.60
CA GLU A 43 17.21 -3.40 1.83
C GLU A 43 16.70 -3.93 0.50
N THR A 44 15.39 -3.98 0.28
CA THR A 44 14.83 -4.41 -1.01
C THR A 44 15.09 -3.39 -2.13
N TYR A 45 15.35 -2.12 -1.77
CA TYR A 45 15.68 -1.11 -2.76
C TYR A 45 16.85 -1.58 -3.65
N PRO A 46 16.80 -1.46 -4.97
CA PRO A 46 15.85 -0.68 -5.78
C PRO A 46 14.68 -1.50 -6.39
N ASP A 47 14.32 -2.62 -5.81
CA ASP A 47 13.19 -3.41 -6.29
C ASP A 47 11.89 -2.61 -6.22
N VAL A 48 11.05 -2.77 -7.23
CA VAL A 48 9.75 -2.10 -7.30
C VAL A 48 8.66 -3.15 -7.15
N PHE A 49 7.70 -2.86 -6.26
CA PHE A 49 6.58 -3.75 -6.00
C PHE A 49 5.34 -3.23 -6.74
N TYR A 50 4.67 -4.13 -7.48
CA TYR A 50 3.48 -3.79 -8.26
C TYR A 50 2.30 -4.61 -7.77
N PRO A 51 1.07 -4.04 -7.79
CA PRO A 51 -0.11 -4.82 -7.47
C PRO A 51 -0.44 -5.80 -8.60
N MET A 52 -1.19 -6.84 -8.28
CA MET A 52 -1.61 -7.83 -9.29
C MET A 52 -2.69 -7.29 -10.20
N VAL A 53 -3.48 -6.31 -9.73
CA VAL A 53 -4.55 -5.67 -10.48
C VAL A 53 -4.49 -4.16 -10.26
N PRO A 54 -5.15 -3.34 -11.12
CA PRO A 54 -5.16 -1.90 -10.93
C PRO A 54 -5.74 -1.49 -9.58
N ALA A 55 -5.20 -0.40 -9.01
CA ALA A 55 -5.61 0.13 -7.73
C ALA A 55 -5.74 1.65 -7.79
N ARG A 56 -6.59 2.20 -6.93
CA ARG A 56 -6.82 3.64 -6.82
C ARG A 56 -6.10 4.26 -5.64
N PHE A 57 -5.79 3.45 -4.61
CA PHE A 57 -5.16 3.92 -3.40
C PHE A 57 -4.00 3.01 -3.03
N VAL A 58 -2.96 3.59 -2.44
CA VAL A 58 -1.90 2.82 -1.81
C VAL A 58 -1.72 3.36 -0.40
N LEU A 59 -1.79 2.45 0.59
CA LEU A 59 -1.59 2.78 1.98
C LEU A 59 -0.28 2.17 2.45
N GLU A 60 0.58 2.99 3.06
CA GLU A 60 1.82 2.53 3.69
C GLU A 60 1.70 2.69 5.19
N THR A 61 1.97 1.62 5.92
CA THR A 61 1.90 1.57 7.39
C THR A 61 3.19 1.04 7.96
N ASN A 62 3.32 1.09 9.28
CA ASN A 62 4.40 0.37 9.95
C ASN A 62 4.28 -1.13 9.66
N ALA A 63 5.42 -1.81 9.58
CA ALA A 63 5.44 -3.24 9.39
C ALA A 63 4.71 -3.94 10.54
N GLY A 64 3.95 -4.98 10.21
CA GLY A 64 3.14 -5.72 11.17
C GLY A 64 1.70 -5.25 11.29
N PHE A 65 1.36 -4.12 10.70
CA PHE A 65 -0.01 -3.59 10.75
C PHE A 65 -1.02 -4.59 10.15
N ALA A 66 -0.67 -5.18 9.01
CA ALA A 66 -1.54 -6.16 8.36
C ALA A 66 -1.81 -7.36 9.25
N LEU A 67 -0.77 -7.90 9.86
CA LEU A 67 -0.89 -9.05 10.76
C LEU A 67 -1.68 -8.70 12.01
N GLU A 68 -1.38 -7.54 12.61
CA GLU A 68 -2.06 -7.09 13.82
C GLU A 68 -3.56 -6.92 13.61
N HIS A 69 -3.97 -6.42 12.46
CA HIS A 69 -5.36 -6.14 12.14
C HIS A 69 -6.02 -7.20 11.26
N SER A 70 -5.34 -8.31 11.01
CA SER A 70 -5.86 -9.42 10.18
C SER A 70 -6.29 -8.97 8.79
N ILE A 71 -5.50 -8.08 8.19
CA ILE A 71 -5.80 -7.55 6.85
C ILE A 71 -5.25 -8.49 5.81
N THR A 72 -6.12 -8.91 4.88
CA THR A 72 -5.76 -9.78 3.76
C THR A 72 -6.36 -9.21 2.49
N ILE A 73 -6.06 -9.84 1.35
CA ILE A 73 -6.70 -9.47 0.08
C ILE A 73 -8.21 -9.64 0.22
N GLY A 74 -8.95 -8.61 -0.18
CA GLY A 74 -10.41 -8.56 -0.06
C GLY A 74 -10.91 -7.83 1.18
N THR A 75 -10.04 -7.56 2.16
CA THR A 75 -10.45 -6.82 3.35
C THR A 75 -10.81 -5.37 2.97
N PRO A 76 -12.01 -4.89 3.35
CA PRO A 76 -12.34 -3.48 3.15
C PRO A 76 -11.68 -2.61 4.23
N LEU A 77 -11.13 -1.47 3.83
CA LEU A 77 -10.57 -0.49 4.74
C LEU A 77 -11.34 0.82 4.61
N VAL A 78 -11.58 1.45 5.75
CA VAL A 78 -12.22 2.77 5.78
C VAL A 78 -11.13 3.83 5.82
N LEU A 79 -11.02 4.60 4.74
CA LEU A 79 -9.98 5.61 4.55
C LEU A 79 -10.58 6.99 4.78
N LYS A 80 -10.60 7.44 6.03
CA LYS A 80 -11.11 8.78 6.33
C LYS A 80 -10.12 9.58 7.15
N ASN A 81 -10.11 10.88 6.91
CA ASN A 81 -9.28 11.86 7.63
C ASN A 81 -7.79 11.57 7.53
N SER A 82 -7.36 10.85 6.50
CA SER A 82 -5.95 10.55 6.31
C SER A 82 -5.31 11.63 5.44
N PRO A 83 -4.09 12.06 5.78
CA PRO A 83 -3.33 12.89 4.86
C PRO A 83 -3.13 12.15 3.54
N THR A 84 -3.39 12.84 2.43
CA THR A 84 -3.30 12.22 1.11
C THR A 84 -2.25 12.89 0.25
N VAL A 85 -1.58 12.07 -0.57
CA VAL A 85 -0.60 12.53 -1.53
C VAL A 85 -0.97 11.93 -2.88
N SER A 86 -1.05 12.77 -3.90
CA SER A 86 -1.20 12.29 -5.27
C SER A 86 0.16 12.00 -5.87
N LYS A 87 0.26 10.89 -6.52
CA LYS A 87 1.49 10.48 -7.18
C LYS A 87 1.33 10.43 -8.67
#